data_f7a4e7c44a33b4a12f2df6fbdd59e188
#
_entry.id   f7a4e7c44a33b4a12f2df6fbdd59e188
#
_cell.length_a   1.000
_cell.length_b   1.000
_cell.length_c   1.000
_cell.angle_alpha   90.00
_cell.angle_beta   90.00
_cell.angle_gamma   90.00
#
_symmetry.space_group_name_H-M   'P 1'
#
loop_
_entity.id
_entity.type
_entity.pdbx_description
1 polymer ?
#
loop_
_entity_poly.entity_id
_entity_poly.type
_entity_poly.pdbx_seq_one_letter_code
_entity_poly.pdbx_strand_id
1 'polypeptide(L)'
;MPGSLARACRVVRPGGPRDAVAGLTPPWVASPADTAEASALLAAATEHGLAVVPRGSGTSVSWGVPPRHLDLVIDTLRLDQVLEHAAGDLVVRAQAGVTMRQLAGALATARQQLALDVPPGSGNGGQTGSPTVGGVLATGSAGPRRLRYGTPRDLLIGITVIRPDGTVTKSGGKVVKNVAGYDLGKLYTGSRGTLGLITEAIFRLHPLPAATAFVTAGYADPAAAARGVAAAAGSELAPVAIELDRPARHGLVRVAVLLEGDPAGVSQRASLMRGVLGAGTATLDAAPSWWGASPGARGPGSAGRAAGTVIQIGFWAAALPGVLDAVDAAGRAAGLDPAVAGSAAAGVLHAAVPGSAAPEDVAGFLAGLRERLARDLEPGLAGGEGPPARASAVVVRAPAAVQDLVDMWGPVPALGLMRALKDQFDPGHLMAPGRFAGGI
;
A
#
# COMPACT_ATOMS: atom_id res chain seq x y z
N MET A 1 -28.03 -13.14 -18.73
CA MET A 1 -26.87 -12.50 -18.10
C MET A 1 -27.13 -11.07 -17.61
N PRO A 2 -27.41 -10.03 -18.42
CA PRO A 2 -27.72 -8.69 -17.87
C PRO A 2 -28.90 -8.68 -16.91
N GLY A 3 -29.92 -9.50 -17.20
CA GLY A 3 -31.13 -9.59 -16.37
C GLY A 3 -30.93 -10.19 -14.98
N SER A 4 -29.96 -11.10 -14.78
CA SER A 4 -29.67 -11.66 -13.45
C SER A 4 -28.89 -10.65 -12.58
N LEU A 5 -27.92 -9.95 -13.16
CA LEU A 5 -27.20 -8.88 -12.45
C LEU A 5 -28.15 -7.74 -12.09
N ALA A 6 -29.06 -7.34 -12.99
CA ALA A 6 -30.04 -6.26 -12.73
C ALA A 6 -31.10 -6.64 -11.68
N ARG A 7 -31.39 -7.96 -11.48
CA ARG A 7 -32.22 -8.41 -10.36
C ARG A 7 -31.47 -8.39 -9.03
N ALA A 8 -30.14 -8.64 -9.07
CA ALA A 8 -29.30 -8.71 -7.89
C ALA A 8 -28.83 -7.34 -7.40
N CYS A 9 -28.69 -6.36 -8.30
CA CYS A 9 -28.20 -5.02 -7.97
C CYS A 9 -28.96 -3.96 -8.77
N ARG A 10 -29.45 -2.92 -8.09
CA ARG A 10 -30.28 -1.85 -8.72
C ARG A 10 -29.49 -1.01 -9.72
N VAL A 11 -28.19 -0.85 -9.53
CA VAL A 11 -27.33 -0.04 -10.38
C VAL A 11 -26.36 -0.95 -11.12
N VAL A 12 -26.74 -1.34 -12.32
CA VAL A 12 -25.91 -2.08 -13.28
C VAL A 12 -25.89 -1.32 -14.58
N ARG A 13 -24.70 -1.11 -15.16
CA ARG A 13 -24.52 -0.39 -16.42
C ARG A 13 -23.43 -1.04 -17.28
N PRO A 14 -23.44 -0.78 -18.59
CA PRO A 14 -22.28 -1.12 -19.42
C PRO A 14 -20.99 -0.44 -18.90
N GLY A 15 -19.88 -1.15 -19.00
CA GLY A 15 -18.56 -0.60 -18.73
C GLY A 15 -18.05 0.27 -19.88
N GLY A 16 -17.10 1.15 -19.59
CA GLY A 16 -16.48 2.02 -20.56
C GLY A 16 -14.97 2.21 -20.25
N PRO A 17 -14.27 3.01 -21.07
CA PRO A 17 -12.82 3.20 -20.90
C PRO A 17 -12.41 3.72 -19.50
N ARG A 18 -13.28 4.47 -18.82
CA ARG A 18 -13.06 4.98 -17.47
C ARG A 18 -13.13 3.87 -16.40
N ASP A 19 -13.72 2.75 -16.75
CA ASP A 19 -13.88 1.60 -15.84
C ASP A 19 -12.76 0.58 -16.01
N ALA A 20 -11.81 0.85 -16.89
CA ALA A 20 -10.74 -0.07 -17.21
C ALA A 20 -9.89 -0.42 -15.97
N VAL A 21 -9.56 -1.70 -15.86
CA VAL A 21 -8.68 -2.27 -14.84
C VAL A 21 -7.37 -2.69 -15.52
N ALA A 22 -6.30 -1.98 -15.23
CA ALA A 22 -4.98 -2.22 -15.85
C ALA A 22 -5.06 -2.39 -17.39
N GLY A 23 -5.88 -1.54 -18.04
CA GLY A 23 -6.04 -1.53 -19.51
C GLY A 23 -7.21 -2.35 -20.04
N LEU A 24 -7.80 -3.26 -19.28
CA LEU A 24 -8.98 -4.05 -19.70
C LEU A 24 -10.27 -3.34 -19.33
N THR A 25 -11.13 -3.10 -20.32
CA THR A 25 -12.46 -2.51 -20.10
C THR A 25 -13.47 -3.61 -19.79
N PRO A 26 -14.20 -3.56 -18.63
CA PRO A 26 -15.20 -4.55 -18.30
C PRO A 26 -16.44 -4.38 -19.18
N PRO A 27 -17.14 -5.47 -19.57
CA PRO A 27 -18.48 -5.38 -20.15
C PRO A 27 -19.50 -4.72 -19.21
N TRP A 28 -19.40 -4.98 -17.91
CA TRP A 28 -20.36 -4.51 -16.91
C TRP A 28 -19.73 -3.87 -15.69
N VAL A 29 -20.43 -2.88 -15.15
CA VAL A 29 -20.15 -2.26 -13.85
C VAL A 29 -21.42 -2.31 -13.02
N ALA A 30 -21.31 -2.83 -11.79
CA ALA A 30 -22.40 -2.83 -10.83
C ALA A 30 -21.98 -2.09 -9.54
N SER A 31 -22.90 -1.30 -8.98
CA SER A 31 -22.65 -0.47 -7.80
C SER A 31 -23.68 -0.79 -6.70
N PRO A 32 -23.44 -1.81 -5.86
CA PRO A 32 -24.33 -2.17 -4.77
C PRO A 32 -24.40 -1.09 -3.70
N ALA A 33 -25.62 -0.89 -3.13
CA ALA A 33 -25.88 0.11 -2.10
C ALA A 33 -25.59 -0.39 -0.68
N ASP A 34 -25.61 -1.71 -0.49
CA ASP A 34 -25.41 -2.35 0.81
C ASP A 34 -24.79 -3.76 0.66
N THR A 35 -24.50 -4.39 1.79
CA THR A 35 -23.90 -5.73 1.83
C THR A 35 -24.85 -6.80 1.27
N ALA A 36 -26.16 -6.64 1.38
CA ALA A 36 -27.14 -7.62 0.86
C ALA A 36 -27.18 -7.59 -0.68
N GLU A 37 -27.22 -6.40 -1.27
CA GLU A 37 -27.12 -6.22 -2.73
C GLU A 37 -25.79 -6.76 -3.27
N ALA A 38 -24.68 -6.48 -2.57
CA ALA A 38 -23.36 -6.98 -2.95
C ALA A 38 -23.25 -8.51 -2.85
N SER A 39 -23.90 -9.13 -1.86
CA SER A 39 -23.99 -10.59 -1.70
C SER A 39 -24.77 -11.23 -2.84
N ALA A 40 -25.95 -10.72 -3.14
CA ALA A 40 -26.78 -11.20 -4.25
C ALA A 40 -26.03 -11.06 -5.60
N LEU A 41 -25.32 -9.95 -5.78
CA LEU A 41 -24.55 -9.67 -7.00
C LEU A 41 -23.40 -10.68 -7.20
N LEU A 42 -22.63 -11.00 -6.14
CA LEU A 42 -21.54 -11.99 -6.21
C LEU A 42 -22.09 -13.40 -6.44
N ALA A 43 -23.18 -13.79 -5.77
CA ALA A 43 -23.84 -15.06 -6.03
C ALA A 43 -24.26 -15.20 -7.50
N ALA A 44 -24.90 -14.17 -8.07
CA ALA A 44 -25.28 -14.15 -9.47
C ALA A 44 -24.06 -14.17 -10.42
N ALA A 45 -22.98 -13.47 -10.07
CA ALA A 45 -21.75 -13.49 -10.86
C ALA A 45 -21.11 -14.89 -10.87
N THR A 46 -21.08 -15.56 -9.73
CA THR A 46 -20.55 -16.93 -9.61
C THR A 46 -21.41 -17.95 -10.34
N GLU A 47 -22.75 -17.86 -10.25
CA GLU A 47 -23.67 -18.73 -11.00
C GLU A 47 -23.42 -18.68 -12.52
N HIS A 48 -22.99 -17.52 -13.01
CA HIS A 48 -22.70 -17.32 -14.44
C HIS A 48 -21.21 -17.39 -14.79
N GLY A 49 -20.34 -17.75 -13.86
CA GLY A 49 -18.90 -17.89 -14.10
C GLY A 49 -18.20 -16.57 -14.47
N LEU A 50 -18.72 -15.42 -13.98
CA LEU A 50 -18.18 -14.11 -14.32
C LEU A 50 -16.95 -13.76 -13.51
N ALA A 51 -15.89 -13.31 -14.19
CA ALA A 51 -14.69 -12.77 -13.56
C ALA A 51 -14.95 -11.37 -13.01
N VAL A 52 -14.72 -11.19 -11.72
CA VAL A 52 -15.08 -9.97 -10.96
C VAL A 52 -13.84 -9.26 -10.44
N VAL A 53 -13.76 -7.95 -10.62
CA VAL A 53 -12.76 -7.10 -9.94
C VAL A 53 -13.47 -6.08 -9.06
N PRO A 54 -13.27 -6.13 -7.73
CA PRO A 54 -13.71 -5.06 -6.84
C PRO A 54 -12.93 -3.76 -7.07
N ARG A 55 -13.64 -2.64 -7.02
CA ARG A 55 -13.04 -1.31 -7.17
C ARG A 55 -13.70 -0.31 -6.22
N GLY A 56 -12.87 0.47 -5.49
CA GLY A 56 -13.29 1.69 -4.82
C GLY A 56 -13.10 2.91 -5.73
N SER A 57 -12.42 3.94 -5.25
CA SER A 57 -12.08 5.14 -6.06
C SER A 57 -11.08 4.90 -7.22
N GLY A 58 -10.61 3.68 -7.40
CA GLY A 58 -9.74 3.31 -8.52
C GLY A 58 -8.28 3.78 -8.40
N THR A 59 -7.86 4.31 -7.25
CA THR A 59 -6.50 4.87 -7.04
C THR A 59 -5.37 3.87 -7.22
N SER A 60 -5.65 2.56 -7.09
CA SER A 60 -4.67 1.48 -7.23
C SER A 60 -5.10 0.42 -8.25
N VAL A 61 -6.10 0.72 -9.09
CA VAL A 61 -6.67 -0.25 -10.04
C VAL A 61 -5.68 -0.66 -11.12
N SER A 62 -4.69 0.20 -11.41
CA SER A 62 -3.60 -0.07 -12.36
C SER A 62 -2.38 -0.75 -11.72
N TRP A 63 -2.41 -1.04 -10.42
CA TRP A 63 -1.29 -1.71 -9.74
C TRP A 63 -1.29 -3.22 -10.02
N GLY A 64 -0.08 -3.77 -10.16
CA GLY A 64 0.11 -5.19 -10.41
C GLY A 64 -0.19 -5.60 -11.86
N VAL A 65 -0.45 -6.88 -12.05
CA VAL A 65 -0.70 -7.49 -13.36
C VAL A 65 -2.15 -7.24 -13.78
N PRO A 66 -2.44 -7.06 -15.09
CA PRO A 66 -3.81 -7.07 -15.60
C PRO A 66 -4.54 -8.36 -15.23
N PRO A 67 -5.86 -8.34 -14.99
CA PRO A 67 -6.61 -9.58 -14.80
C PRO A 67 -6.57 -10.40 -16.10
N ARG A 68 -6.50 -11.73 -15.99
CA ARG A 68 -6.55 -12.62 -17.17
C ARG A 68 -7.86 -12.50 -17.91
N HIS A 69 -8.94 -12.25 -17.15
CA HIS A 69 -10.29 -12.12 -17.64
C HIS A 69 -11.05 -11.11 -16.77
N LEU A 70 -11.98 -10.35 -17.36
CA LEU A 70 -12.75 -9.32 -16.66
C LEU A 70 -14.13 -9.17 -17.29
N ASP A 71 -15.17 -9.58 -16.56
CA ASP A 71 -16.57 -9.47 -16.98
C ASP A 71 -17.32 -8.38 -16.22
N LEU A 72 -17.00 -8.22 -14.93
CA LEU A 72 -17.72 -7.34 -14.02
C LEU A 72 -16.77 -6.56 -13.11
N VAL A 73 -16.93 -5.26 -13.07
CA VAL A 73 -16.38 -4.43 -11.98
C VAL A 73 -17.47 -4.20 -10.95
N ILE A 74 -17.22 -4.56 -9.69
CA ILE A 74 -18.07 -4.17 -8.57
C ILE A 74 -17.51 -2.87 -7.97
N ASP A 75 -18.23 -1.79 -8.20
CA ASP A 75 -17.91 -0.46 -7.69
C ASP A 75 -18.49 -0.26 -6.30
N THR A 76 -17.63 -0.16 -5.29
CA THR A 76 -18.03 -0.06 -3.88
C THR A 76 -18.31 1.35 -3.39
N LEU A 77 -18.25 2.37 -4.25
CA LEU A 77 -18.38 3.77 -3.81
C LEU A 77 -19.74 4.12 -3.17
N ARG A 78 -20.78 3.30 -3.39
CA ARG A 78 -22.08 3.45 -2.70
C ARG A 78 -22.13 2.82 -1.32
N LEU A 79 -21.11 2.04 -0.94
CA LEU A 79 -20.90 1.56 0.43
C LEU A 79 -20.11 2.65 1.20
N ASP A 80 -20.70 3.82 1.42
CA ASP A 80 -20.01 5.05 1.80
C ASP A 80 -20.34 5.58 3.21
N GLN A 81 -20.92 4.73 4.05
CA GLN A 81 -21.36 5.14 5.39
C GLN A 81 -20.31 4.82 6.47
N VAL A 82 -20.07 5.79 7.37
CA VAL A 82 -19.48 5.55 8.69
C VAL A 82 -20.61 5.03 9.58
N LEU A 83 -20.64 3.72 9.79
CA LEU A 83 -21.74 3.03 10.45
C LEU A 83 -21.75 3.27 11.97
N GLU A 84 -20.57 3.49 12.55
CA GLU A 84 -20.42 3.72 13.98
C GLU A 84 -19.09 4.39 14.29
N HIS A 85 -19.09 5.34 15.20
CA HIS A 85 -17.89 5.92 15.80
C HIS A 85 -18.04 5.91 17.32
N ALA A 86 -17.53 4.86 17.96
CA ALA A 86 -17.47 4.72 19.40
C ALA A 86 -16.24 5.47 19.93
N ALA A 87 -16.34 6.80 20.03
CA ALA A 87 -15.21 7.67 20.35
C ALA A 87 -14.59 7.34 21.72
N GLY A 88 -15.42 6.96 22.72
CA GLY A 88 -14.94 6.55 24.05
C GLY A 88 -14.06 5.29 24.02
N ASP A 89 -14.30 4.40 23.07
CA ASP A 89 -13.58 3.13 22.92
C ASP A 89 -12.46 3.20 21.89
N LEU A 90 -12.28 4.35 21.22
CA LEU A 90 -11.33 4.53 20.11
C LEU A 90 -11.57 3.52 18.97
N VAL A 91 -12.83 3.32 18.60
CA VAL A 91 -13.23 2.37 17.56
C VAL A 91 -14.11 3.04 16.51
N VAL A 92 -13.89 2.73 15.25
CA VAL A 92 -14.77 3.12 14.15
C VAL A 92 -15.14 1.89 13.29
N ARG A 93 -16.40 1.83 12.86
CA ARG A 93 -16.89 0.90 11.85
C ARG A 93 -17.33 1.68 10.64
N ALA A 94 -16.75 1.37 9.48
CA ALA A 94 -17.00 2.04 8.22
C ALA A 94 -17.20 1.04 7.08
N GLN A 95 -18.01 1.42 6.11
CA GLN A 95 -18.17 0.68 4.86
C GLN A 95 -16.96 0.87 3.95
N ALA A 96 -16.74 -0.10 3.04
CA ALA A 96 -15.55 -0.19 2.20
C ALA A 96 -15.37 0.96 1.20
N GLY A 97 -16.45 1.61 0.78
CA GLY A 97 -16.45 2.74 -0.14
C GLY A 97 -16.19 4.10 0.54
N VAL A 98 -16.23 4.19 1.87
CA VAL A 98 -15.85 5.41 2.59
C VAL A 98 -14.45 5.80 2.21
N THR A 99 -14.26 7.03 1.75
CA THR A 99 -12.92 7.54 1.43
C THR A 99 -12.15 7.87 2.69
N MET A 100 -10.83 7.72 2.66
CA MET A 100 -9.96 8.06 3.80
C MET A 100 -10.12 9.52 4.21
N ARG A 101 -10.46 10.42 3.27
CA ARG A 101 -10.76 11.83 3.55
C ARG A 101 -12.06 12.01 4.33
N GLN A 102 -13.13 11.33 3.91
CA GLN A 102 -14.41 11.36 4.64
C GLN A 102 -14.24 10.80 6.05
N LEU A 103 -13.53 9.67 6.17
CA LEU A 103 -13.26 9.05 7.46
C LEU A 103 -12.46 9.99 8.37
N ALA A 104 -11.39 10.61 7.87
CA ALA A 104 -10.59 11.55 8.63
C ALA A 104 -11.43 12.76 9.11
N GLY A 105 -12.30 13.30 8.26
CA GLY A 105 -13.22 14.39 8.62
C GLY A 105 -14.21 13.99 9.72
N ALA A 106 -14.78 12.79 9.65
CA ALA A 106 -15.69 12.28 10.69
C ALA A 106 -14.97 12.09 12.03
N LEU A 107 -13.75 11.55 12.03
CA LEU A 107 -12.98 11.29 13.25
C LEU A 107 -12.41 12.56 13.91
N ALA A 108 -12.13 13.59 13.10
CA ALA A 108 -11.56 14.85 13.60
C ALA A 108 -12.47 15.57 14.61
N THR A 109 -13.79 15.40 14.51
CA THR A 109 -14.77 15.99 15.45
C THR A 109 -14.56 15.53 16.90
N ALA A 110 -14.07 14.29 17.08
CA ALA A 110 -13.71 13.74 18.40
C ALA A 110 -12.18 13.82 18.67
N ARG A 111 -11.43 14.60 17.87
CA ARG A 111 -9.96 14.68 17.96
C ARG A 111 -9.28 13.31 17.89
N GLN A 112 -9.76 12.46 17.00
CA GLN A 112 -9.24 11.12 16.75
C GLN A 112 -8.82 10.94 15.30
N GLN A 113 -8.02 9.91 15.05
CA GLN A 113 -7.51 9.57 13.72
C GLN A 113 -7.40 8.05 13.54
N LEU A 114 -7.58 7.59 12.32
CA LEU A 114 -7.01 6.33 11.85
C LEU A 114 -5.60 6.65 11.36
N ALA A 115 -4.59 6.25 12.13
CA ALA A 115 -3.19 6.67 11.92
C ALA A 115 -2.53 5.98 10.71
N LEU A 116 -3.17 6.11 9.54
CA LEU A 116 -2.69 5.61 8.25
C LEU A 116 -2.47 6.81 7.31
N ASP A 117 -1.22 6.96 6.87
CA ASP A 117 -0.87 7.91 5.82
C ASP A 117 -0.97 7.18 4.48
N VAL A 118 -2.12 7.24 3.85
CA VAL A 118 -2.29 6.62 2.54
C VAL A 118 -2.03 7.67 1.47
N PRO A 119 -0.99 7.48 0.62
CA PRO A 119 -0.71 8.42 -0.44
C PRO A 119 -1.94 8.62 -1.34
N PRO A 120 -2.23 9.84 -1.78
CA PRO A 120 -3.25 10.05 -2.81
C PRO A 120 -2.85 9.26 -4.06
N GLY A 121 -3.74 8.40 -4.52
CA GLY A 121 -3.48 7.59 -5.70
C GLY A 121 -3.64 8.38 -6.99
N SER A 122 -2.91 8.00 -8.02
CA SER A 122 -3.17 8.40 -9.39
C SER A 122 -4.17 7.41 -10.00
N GLY A 123 -5.45 7.72 -9.96
CA GLY A 123 -6.48 6.94 -10.66
C GLY A 123 -6.31 6.99 -12.18
N ASN A 124 -6.88 6.03 -12.90
CA ASN A 124 -6.94 6.06 -14.36
C ASN A 124 -7.70 7.34 -14.81
N GLY A 125 -7.15 8.03 -15.80
CA GLY A 125 -7.78 9.22 -16.38
C GLY A 125 -7.62 10.51 -15.58
N GLY A 126 -6.62 10.63 -14.69
CA GLY A 126 -6.32 11.87 -13.99
C GLY A 126 -7.24 12.16 -12.79
N GLN A 127 -8.05 11.20 -12.35
CA GLN A 127 -8.83 11.33 -11.13
C GLN A 127 -7.91 11.22 -9.91
N THR A 128 -7.57 12.35 -9.32
CA THR A 128 -6.94 12.44 -8.00
C THR A 128 -8.00 12.17 -6.93
N GLY A 129 -8.37 10.91 -6.73
CA GLY A 129 -9.32 10.51 -5.71
C GLY A 129 -8.64 10.18 -4.39
N SER A 130 -9.35 10.39 -3.28
CA SER A 130 -8.94 9.82 -2.00
C SER A 130 -9.17 8.31 -2.03
N PRO A 131 -8.18 7.47 -1.60
CA PRO A 131 -8.40 6.02 -1.47
C PRO A 131 -9.59 5.69 -0.57
N THR A 132 -10.23 4.55 -0.82
CA THR A 132 -11.33 4.07 0.03
C THR A 132 -10.82 3.08 1.08
N VAL A 133 -11.56 2.91 2.16
CA VAL A 133 -11.30 1.94 3.23
C VAL A 133 -11.04 0.55 2.67
N GLY A 134 -11.93 0.04 1.80
CA GLY A 134 -11.77 -1.27 1.17
C GLY A 134 -10.55 -1.34 0.26
N GLY A 135 -10.25 -0.28 -0.49
CA GLY A 135 -9.07 -0.21 -1.35
C GLY A 135 -7.76 -0.21 -0.55
N VAL A 136 -7.70 0.50 0.57
CA VAL A 136 -6.55 0.53 1.49
C VAL A 136 -6.30 -0.85 2.10
N LEU A 137 -7.35 -1.52 2.56
CA LEU A 137 -7.25 -2.88 3.08
C LEU A 137 -6.83 -3.86 1.99
N ALA A 138 -7.51 -3.86 0.84
CA ALA A 138 -7.20 -4.79 -0.25
C ALA A 138 -5.76 -4.66 -0.77
N THR A 139 -5.19 -3.46 -0.77
CA THR A 139 -3.79 -3.23 -1.19
C THR A 139 -2.78 -3.33 -0.06
N GLY A 140 -3.20 -3.28 1.20
CA GLY A 140 -2.29 -3.18 2.35
C GLY A 140 -1.50 -1.86 2.38
N SER A 141 -2.01 -0.81 1.73
CA SER A 141 -1.29 0.45 1.57
C SER A 141 -1.11 1.16 2.91
N ALA A 142 0.13 1.53 3.23
CA ALA A 142 0.49 2.29 4.40
C ALA A 142 1.61 3.28 4.06
N GLY A 143 1.63 4.40 4.75
CA GLY A 143 2.63 5.46 4.58
C GLY A 143 3.58 5.59 5.77
N PRO A 144 4.15 6.77 5.97
CA PRO A 144 5.22 7.04 6.94
C PRO A 144 4.95 6.57 8.37
N ARG A 145 3.74 6.80 8.87
CA ARG A 145 3.37 6.47 10.26
C ARG A 145 3.32 4.98 10.56
N ARG A 146 3.56 4.11 9.54
CA ARG A 146 3.66 2.65 9.77
C ARG A 146 4.72 2.26 10.80
N LEU A 147 5.75 3.10 10.99
CA LEU A 147 6.81 2.82 11.94
C LEU A 147 6.27 2.70 13.38
N ARG A 148 5.38 3.60 13.79
CA ARG A 148 4.81 3.62 15.13
C ARG A 148 3.47 2.90 15.22
N TYR A 149 2.60 3.11 14.26
CA TYR A 149 1.20 2.67 14.34
C TYR A 149 0.92 1.38 13.58
N GLY A 150 1.89 0.91 12.78
CA GLY A 150 1.72 -0.26 11.93
C GLY A 150 1.00 0.03 10.63
N THR A 151 0.51 -1.02 10.01
CA THR A 151 -0.15 -1.04 8.72
C THR A 151 -1.68 -1.16 8.89
N PRO A 152 -2.49 -1.10 7.82
CA PRO A 152 -3.92 -1.38 7.91
C PRO A 152 -4.23 -2.71 8.60
N ARG A 153 -3.36 -3.72 8.42
CA ARG A 153 -3.47 -5.03 9.05
C ARG A 153 -3.37 -4.98 10.57
N ASP A 154 -2.58 -4.05 11.11
CA ASP A 154 -2.34 -3.92 12.55
C ASP A 154 -3.42 -3.09 13.26
N LEU A 155 -4.10 -2.22 12.52
CA LEU A 155 -5.17 -1.36 13.02
C LEU A 155 -6.57 -1.96 12.82
N LEU A 156 -6.72 -2.94 11.93
CA LEU A 156 -7.95 -3.67 11.67
C LEU A 156 -8.27 -4.61 12.82
N ILE A 157 -9.45 -4.47 13.44
CA ILE A 157 -9.92 -5.34 14.53
C ILE A 157 -11.18 -6.14 14.14
N GLY A 158 -11.83 -5.78 13.05
CA GLY A 158 -12.96 -6.54 12.50
C GLY A 158 -13.21 -6.25 11.04
N ILE A 159 -13.76 -7.22 10.31
CA ILE A 159 -14.03 -7.11 8.88
C ILE A 159 -15.30 -7.87 8.51
N THR A 160 -16.04 -7.34 7.55
CA THR A 160 -17.12 -8.04 6.85
C THR A 160 -16.71 -8.22 5.39
N VAL A 161 -16.72 -9.46 4.92
CA VAL A 161 -16.32 -9.85 3.56
C VAL A 161 -17.40 -10.74 2.97
N ILE A 162 -17.68 -10.57 1.68
CA ILE A 162 -18.52 -11.47 0.91
C ILE A 162 -17.61 -12.41 0.11
N ARG A 163 -17.81 -13.70 0.27
CA ARG A 163 -17.16 -14.73 -0.52
C ARG A 163 -17.71 -14.76 -1.94
N PRO A 164 -17.01 -15.36 -2.92
CA PRO A 164 -17.48 -15.45 -4.30
C PRO A 164 -18.88 -16.05 -4.44
N ASP A 165 -19.23 -17.03 -3.59
CA ASP A 165 -20.55 -17.69 -3.54
C ASP A 165 -21.67 -16.79 -2.98
N GLY A 166 -21.39 -15.54 -2.65
CA GLY A 166 -22.33 -14.61 -2.03
C GLY A 166 -22.42 -14.73 -0.50
N THR A 167 -21.75 -15.70 0.12
CA THR A 167 -21.78 -15.88 1.58
C THR A 167 -21.13 -14.69 2.30
N VAL A 168 -21.89 -14.02 3.16
CA VAL A 168 -21.39 -12.92 4.02
C VAL A 168 -20.68 -13.52 5.22
N THR A 169 -19.42 -13.19 5.39
CA THR A 169 -18.57 -13.64 6.51
C THR A 169 -18.08 -12.48 7.34
N LYS A 170 -17.94 -12.69 8.65
CA LYS A 170 -17.39 -11.71 9.58
C LYS A 170 -16.24 -12.33 10.37
N SER A 171 -15.20 -11.55 10.60
CA SER A 171 -14.08 -11.93 11.46
C SER A 171 -13.71 -10.77 12.35
N GLY A 172 -13.31 -11.05 13.60
CA GLY A 172 -13.03 -10.01 14.58
C GLY A 172 -14.31 -9.33 15.12
N GLY A 173 -14.16 -8.17 15.72
CA GLY A 173 -15.25 -7.40 16.32
C GLY A 173 -14.77 -6.08 16.91
N LYS A 174 -15.62 -5.47 17.76
CA LYS A 174 -15.32 -4.17 18.39
C LYS A 174 -14.37 -4.26 19.59
N VAL A 175 -13.95 -5.45 19.99
CA VAL A 175 -13.06 -5.65 21.13
C VAL A 175 -11.61 -5.69 20.66
N VAL A 176 -10.73 -4.96 21.34
CA VAL A 176 -9.31 -4.84 20.99
C VAL A 176 -8.57 -6.18 21.12
N LYS A 177 -9.04 -7.06 22.03
CA LYS A 177 -8.48 -8.41 22.22
C LYS A 177 -9.54 -9.46 21.90
N ASN A 178 -9.49 -10.00 20.69
CA ASN A 178 -10.26 -11.17 20.29
C ASN A 178 -9.34 -12.40 20.34
N VAL A 179 -9.67 -13.38 21.17
CA VAL A 179 -8.90 -14.62 21.35
C VAL A 179 -9.59 -15.85 20.76
N ALA A 180 -10.78 -15.67 20.18
CA ALA A 180 -11.57 -16.75 19.61
C ALA A 180 -11.45 -16.75 18.07
N GLY A 181 -11.05 -17.88 17.50
CA GLY A 181 -10.99 -18.10 16.06
C GLY A 181 -9.75 -17.50 15.38
N TYR A 182 -9.66 -17.70 14.07
CA TYR A 182 -8.59 -17.15 13.24
C TYR A 182 -8.87 -15.69 12.88
N ASP A 183 -7.82 -14.87 12.88
CA ASP A 183 -7.87 -13.48 12.44
C ASP A 183 -7.87 -13.40 10.89
N LEU A 184 -9.01 -13.73 10.29
CA LEU A 184 -9.16 -13.70 8.84
C LEU A 184 -9.06 -12.28 8.26
N GLY A 185 -9.27 -11.23 9.04
CA GLY A 185 -9.06 -9.86 8.61
C GLY A 185 -7.64 -9.64 8.09
N LYS A 186 -6.67 -10.28 8.72
CA LYS A 186 -5.26 -10.24 8.30
C LYS A 186 -5.00 -10.95 6.99
N LEU A 187 -5.79 -11.96 6.63
CA LEU A 187 -5.71 -12.66 5.36
C LEU A 187 -6.23 -11.80 4.19
N TYR A 188 -7.35 -11.10 4.41
CA TYR A 188 -7.94 -10.23 3.39
C TYR A 188 -7.15 -8.96 3.16
N THR A 189 -6.40 -8.49 4.18
CA THR A 189 -5.53 -7.31 4.02
C THR A 189 -4.35 -7.63 3.11
N GLY A 190 -4.22 -6.89 2.01
CA GLY A 190 -3.21 -7.11 0.97
C GLY A 190 -3.58 -8.16 -0.08
N SER A 191 -4.78 -8.79 0.02
CA SER A 191 -5.24 -9.81 -0.95
C SER A 191 -5.58 -9.28 -2.34
N ARG A 192 -5.61 -7.97 -2.54
CA ARG A 192 -5.95 -7.29 -3.82
C ARG A 192 -7.30 -7.69 -4.41
N GLY A 193 -8.23 -8.10 -3.55
CA GLY A 193 -9.57 -8.51 -3.96
C GLY A 193 -9.64 -9.91 -4.58
N THR A 194 -8.61 -10.73 -4.45
CA THR A 194 -8.56 -12.09 -5.02
C THR A 194 -9.26 -13.14 -4.17
N LEU A 195 -9.63 -12.84 -2.93
CA LEU A 195 -10.24 -13.79 -1.99
C LEU A 195 -11.71 -13.50 -1.67
N GLY A 196 -12.20 -12.31 -2.02
CA GLY A 196 -13.56 -11.88 -1.74
C GLY A 196 -13.72 -10.37 -1.79
N LEU A 197 -14.94 -9.89 -1.57
CA LEU A 197 -15.31 -8.48 -1.58
C LEU A 197 -15.42 -7.95 -0.14
N ILE A 198 -14.55 -7.03 0.25
CA ILE A 198 -14.63 -6.33 1.52
C ILE A 198 -15.77 -5.33 1.45
N THR A 199 -16.72 -5.38 2.41
CA THR A 199 -17.85 -4.44 2.49
C THR A 199 -17.81 -3.54 3.70
N GLU A 200 -17.20 -3.99 4.82
CA GLU A 200 -17.08 -3.20 6.03
C GLU A 200 -15.76 -3.50 6.76
N ALA A 201 -15.28 -2.53 7.52
CA ALA A 201 -14.11 -2.69 8.38
C ALA A 201 -14.33 -2.00 9.73
N ILE A 202 -13.74 -2.56 10.76
CA ILE A 202 -13.68 -2.00 12.11
C ILE A 202 -12.21 -1.74 12.43
N PHE A 203 -11.89 -0.51 12.82
CA PHE A 203 -10.51 -0.11 13.14
C PHE A 203 -10.40 0.38 14.58
N ARG A 204 -9.23 0.12 15.15
CA ARG A 204 -8.75 0.82 16.33
C ARG A 204 -8.23 2.19 15.93
N LEU A 205 -8.61 3.21 16.70
CA LEU A 205 -8.23 4.60 16.50
C LEU A 205 -7.13 5.04 17.47
N HIS A 206 -6.60 6.21 17.19
CA HIS A 206 -5.65 6.92 18.05
C HIS A 206 -6.12 8.37 18.25
N PRO A 207 -5.80 9.00 19.38
CA PRO A 207 -6.00 10.44 19.54
C PRO A 207 -5.17 11.23 18.51
N LEU A 208 -5.66 12.37 18.06
CA LEU A 208 -4.84 13.33 17.34
C LEU A 208 -3.78 13.91 18.28
N PRO A 209 -2.52 13.98 17.89
CA PRO A 209 -1.48 14.61 18.69
C PRO A 209 -1.78 16.09 18.90
N ALA A 210 -1.40 16.63 20.06
CA ALA A 210 -1.54 18.06 20.35
C ALA A 210 -0.53 18.91 19.55
N ALA A 211 0.65 18.35 19.25
CA ALA A 211 1.68 18.98 18.44
C ALA A 211 2.41 17.95 17.58
N THR A 212 2.96 18.44 16.47
CA THR A 212 3.83 17.69 15.56
C THR A 212 5.04 18.53 15.18
N ALA A 213 6.19 17.89 14.96
CA ALA A 213 7.35 18.53 14.38
C ALA A 213 8.08 17.58 13.43
N PHE A 214 8.64 18.13 12.36
CA PHE A 214 9.47 17.40 11.41
C PHE A 214 10.91 17.87 11.55
N VAL A 215 11.84 16.95 11.83
CA VAL A 215 13.27 17.24 11.83
C VAL A 215 13.88 16.67 10.55
N THR A 216 14.49 17.54 9.75
CA THR A 216 15.06 17.17 8.45
C THR A 216 16.57 17.28 8.43
N ALA A 217 17.22 16.41 7.66
CA ALA A 217 18.66 16.45 7.40
C ALA A 217 18.94 16.10 5.93
N GLY A 218 20.03 16.62 5.38
CA GLY A 218 20.54 16.30 4.05
C GLY A 218 21.94 15.71 4.12
N TYR A 219 22.17 14.60 3.41
CA TYR A 219 23.43 13.89 3.37
C TYR A 219 23.94 13.78 1.93
N ALA A 220 25.22 14.04 1.72
CA ALA A 220 25.84 13.84 0.41
C ALA A 220 26.09 12.35 0.11
N ASP A 221 26.23 11.53 1.16
CA ASP A 221 26.56 10.11 1.09
C ASP A 221 25.36 9.26 1.58
N PRO A 222 24.87 8.28 0.77
CA PRO A 222 23.81 7.36 1.15
C PRO A 222 24.13 6.56 2.44
N ALA A 223 25.38 6.18 2.66
CA ALA A 223 25.77 5.46 3.87
C ALA A 223 25.66 6.35 5.12
N ALA A 224 25.98 7.65 5.00
CA ALA A 224 25.76 8.62 6.08
C ALA A 224 24.26 8.81 6.37
N ALA A 225 23.43 8.88 5.35
CA ALA A 225 21.97 8.92 5.51
C ALA A 225 21.43 7.68 6.23
N ALA A 226 21.91 6.50 5.84
CA ALA A 226 21.51 5.24 6.48
C ALA A 226 21.94 5.19 7.98
N ARG A 227 23.12 5.69 8.31
CA ARG A 227 23.53 5.85 9.73
C ARG A 227 22.63 6.83 10.48
N GLY A 228 22.26 7.96 9.86
CA GLY A 228 21.31 8.92 10.43
C GLY A 228 19.94 8.29 10.71
N VAL A 229 19.41 7.50 9.76
CA VAL A 229 18.16 6.75 9.94
C VAL A 229 18.26 5.75 11.09
N ALA A 230 19.35 4.97 11.17
CA ALA A 230 19.57 4.00 12.23
C ALA A 230 19.70 4.66 13.61
N ALA A 231 20.45 5.78 13.70
CA ALA A 231 20.59 6.55 14.94
C ALA A 231 19.26 7.15 15.41
N ALA A 232 18.46 7.70 14.48
CA ALA A 232 17.14 8.23 14.81
C ALA A 232 16.19 7.12 15.27
N ALA A 233 16.16 5.99 14.58
CA ALA A 233 15.29 4.85 14.91
C ALA A 233 15.65 4.20 16.25
N GLY A 234 16.95 4.12 16.58
CA GLY A 234 17.45 3.56 17.85
C GLY A 234 17.42 4.54 19.02
N SER A 235 17.02 5.81 18.81
CA SER A 235 16.99 6.82 19.88
C SER A 235 15.79 6.65 20.80
N GLU A 236 15.94 7.07 22.06
CA GLU A 236 14.83 7.13 23.04
C GLU A 236 13.82 8.25 22.73
N LEU A 237 14.02 8.98 21.63
CA LEU A 237 13.16 10.11 21.23
C LEU A 237 11.84 9.65 20.60
N ALA A 238 11.62 8.34 20.47
CA ALA A 238 10.39 7.71 20.00
C ALA A 238 9.82 8.37 18.72
N PRO A 239 10.55 8.32 17.59
CA PRO A 239 10.07 8.86 16.32
C PRO A 239 8.80 8.12 15.87
N VAL A 240 7.87 8.86 15.30
CA VAL A 240 6.61 8.32 14.76
C VAL A 240 6.80 7.79 13.35
N ALA A 241 7.64 8.45 12.57
CA ALA A 241 8.00 8.05 11.22
C ALA A 241 9.39 8.57 10.86
N ILE A 242 10.09 7.82 10.02
CA ILE A 242 11.40 8.22 9.46
C ILE A 242 11.36 7.91 7.97
N GLU A 243 11.31 8.97 7.18
CA GLU A 243 11.30 8.91 5.72
C GLU A 243 12.66 9.26 5.15
N LEU A 244 13.04 8.55 4.10
CA LEU A 244 14.18 8.83 3.27
C LEU A 244 13.71 9.23 1.88
N ASP A 245 14.37 10.20 1.27
CA ASP A 245 14.14 10.59 -0.11
C ASP A 245 15.47 10.90 -0.81
N ARG A 246 15.73 10.17 -1.87
CA ARG A 246 16.85 10.36 -2.77
C ARG A 246 16.34 10.65 -4.18
N PRO A 247 16.35 11.89 -4.64
CA PRO A 247 15.99 12.20 -6.02
C PRO A 247 17.01 11.58 -6.98
N ALA A 248 16.59 11.32 -8.21
CA ALA A 248 17.50 10.96 -9.30
C ALA A 248 18.50 12.11 -9.56
N ARG A 249 19.67 11.78 -10.09
CA ARG A 249 20.72 12.73 -10.52
C ARG A 249 21.36 13.53 -9.39
N HIS A 250 22.13 12.83 -8.54
CA HIS A 250 23.13 13.40 -7.63
C HIS A 250 22.64 14.45 -6.64
N GLY A 251 21.37 14.39 -6.23
CA GLY A 251 20.87 15.21 -5.14
C GLY A 251 21.29 14.68 -3.78
N LEU A 252 21.19 15.53 -2.73
CA LEU A 252 21.33 15.08 -1.35
C LEU A 252 20.30 14.01 -1.03
N VAL A 253 20.71 12.99 -0.29
CA VAL A 253 19.79 12.05 0.37
C VAL A 253 19.17 12.78 1.54
N ARG A 254 17.88 12.98 1.51
CA ARG A 254 17.12 13.70 2.53
C ARG A 254 16.50 12.70 3.49
N VAL A 255 16.58 12.99 4.77
CA VAL A 255 15.91 12.25 5.83
C VAL A 255 15.00 13.21 6.58
N ALA A 256 13.79 12.76 6.91
CA ALA A 256 12.89 13.49 7.78
C ALA A 256 12.33 12.57 8.85
N VAL A 257 12.28 13.08 10.07
CA VAL A 257 11.76 12.39 11.27
C VAL A 257 10.54 13.13 11.76
N LEU A 258 9.42 12.44 11.92
CA LEU A 258 8.19 12.96 12.53
C LEU A 258 8.18 12.66 14.02
N LEU A 259 7.92 13.69 14.82
CA LEU A 259 7.67 13.62 16.25
C LEU A 259 6.24 14.11 16.55
N GLU A 260 5.51 13.39 17.41
CA GLU A 260 4.14 13.71 17.82
C GLU A 260 4.02 13.67 19.35
N GLY A 261 3.16 14.49 19.93
CA GLY A 261 2.88 14.48 21.38
C GLY A 261 2.36 15.81 21.91
N ASP A 262 2.71 16.14 23.16
CA ASP A 262 2.47 17.45 23.73
C ASP A 262 3.46 18.50 23.19
N PRO A 263 3.12 19.80 23.18
CA PRO A 263 3.95 20.83 22.54
C PRO A 263 5.33 20.96 23.16
N ALA A 264 5.48 20.90 24.48
CA ALA A 264 6.76 21.05 25.14
C ALA A 264 7.69 19.86 24.88
N GLY A 265 7.14 18.63 25.00
CA GLY A 265 7.86 17.40 24.73
C GLY A 265 8.27 17.27 23.27
N VAL A 266 7.43 17.69 22.32
CA VAL A 266 7.76 17.70 20.88
C VAL A 266 8.89 18.67 20.60
N SER A 267 8.85 19.89 21.13
CA SER A 267 9.91 20.90 20.95
C SER A 267 11.25 20.41 21.51
N GLN A 268 11.27 19.86 22.71
CA GLN A 268 12.49 19.32 23.33
C GLN A 268 13.07 18.16 22.51
N ARG A 269 12.23 17.18 22.15
CA ARG A 269 12.65 16.03 21.36
C ARG A 269 13.12 16.42 19.96
N ALA A 270 12.52 17.44 19.35
CA ALA A 270 12.98 17.97 18.06
C ALA A 270 14.37 18.58 18.16
N SER A 271 14.66 19.31 19.23
CA SER A 271 16.00 19.84 19.50
C SER A 271 17.05 18.73 19.68
N LEU A 272 16.73 17.69 20.45
CA LEU A 272 17.60 16.52 20.65
C LEU A 272 17.80 15.74 19.35
N MET A 273 16.73 15.54 18.55
CA MET A 273 16.78 14.83 17.27
C MET A 273 17.69 15.53 16.26
N ARG A 274 17.78 16.85 16.29
CA ARG A 274 18.77 17.59 15.49
C ARG A 274 20.21 17.18 15.83
N GLY A 275 20.51 16.97 17.11
CA GLY A 275 21.81 16.46 17.55
C GLY A 275 22.08 15.03 17.05
N VAL A 276 21.06 14.17 17.04
CA VAL A 276 21.14 12.79 16.54
C VAL A 276 21.42 12.75 15.04
N LEU A 277 20.74 13.60 14.27
CA LEU A 277 20.88 13.65 12.80
C LEU A 277 22.13 14.43 12.34
N GLY A 278 22.74 15.25 13.22
CA GLY A 278 23.98 15.94 12.96
C GLY A 278 23.83 17.34 12.35
N ALA A 279 24.86 17.79 11.65
CA ALA A 279 24.91 19.14 11.08
C ALA A 279 23.93 19.31 9.89
N GLY A 280 23.53 20.55 9.63
CA GLY A 280 22.66 20.89 8.49
C GLY A 280 21.20 20.50 8.69
N THR A 281 20.77 20.29 9.94
CA THR A 281 19.38 19.94 10.28
C THR A 281 18.49 21.18 10.40
N ALA A 282 17.20 21.00 10.04
CA ALA A 282 16.15 21.99 10.25
C ALA A 282 14.95 21.35 10.94
N THR A 283 14.22 22.14 11.74
CA THR A 283 12.92 21.78 12.29
C THR A 283 11.84 22.52 11.50
N LEU A 284 10.80 21.78 11.08
CA LEU A 284 9.66 22.28 10.32
C LEU A 284 8.36 21.96 11.07
N ASP A 285 7.42 22.90 11.06
CA ASP A 285 6.08 22.72 11.64
C ASP A 285 5.13 21.96 10.70
N ALA A 286 5.49 21.87 9.42
CA ALA A 286 4.73 21.14 8.40
C ALA A 286 5.59 20.07 7.71
N ALA A 287 4.95 19.07 7.18
CA ALA A 287 5.61 18.02 6.42
C ALA A 287 6.38 18.60 5.22
N PRO A 288 7.62 18.16 4.97
CA PRO A 288 8.33 18.56 3.75
C PRO A 288 7.55 18.07 2.52
N SER A 289 7.65 18.80 1.40
CA SER A 289 6.87 18.57 0.19
C SER A 289 7.03 17.16 -0.42
N TRP A 290 8.08 16.47 -0.04
CA TRP A 290 8.38 15.10 -0.47
C TRP A 290 7.90 14.01 0.50
N TRP A 291 7.36 14.38 1.65
CA TRP A 291 6.90 13.46 2.70
C TRP A 291 5.82 12.50 2.19
N GLY A 292 6.05 11.19 2.39
CA GLY A 292 5.09 10.16 2.00
C GLY A 292 4.76 10.08 0.50
N ALA A 293 5.45 10.86 -0.34
CA ALA A 293 5.20 10.86 -1.77
C ALA A 293 5.98 9.74 -2.47
N SER A 294 5.34 9.09 -3.45
CA SER A 294 6.02 8.12 -4.31
C SER A 294 7.17 8.79 -5.05
N PRO A 295 8.36 8.14 -5.14
CA PRO A 295 9.47 8.70 -5.92
C PRO A 295 9.04 8.87 -7.38
N GLY A 296 9.52 9.91 -8.05
CA GLY A 296 9.17 10.22 -9.44
C GLY A 296 7.83 10.92 -9.66
N ALA A 297 6.98 11.05 -8.64
CA ALA A 297 5.71 11.79 -8.74
C ALA A 297 5.86 13.31 -8.52
N ARG A 298 7.07 13.84 -8.52
CA ARG A 298 7.42 15.16 -7.96
C ARG A 298 7.87 16.15 -9.03
N GLY A 299 7.41 17.38 -8.92
CA GLY A 299 7.85 18.58 -9.65
C GLY A 299 6.75 19.21 -10.49
N PRO A 300 6.88 20.52 -10.77
CA PRO A 300 5.99 21.19 -11.73
C PRO A 300 6.11 20.47 -13.09
N GLY A 301 4.99 19.97 -13.63
CA GLY A 301 4.97 19.22 -14.90
C GLY A 301 5.02 17.70 -14.78
N SER A 302 5.00 17.11 -13.56
CA SER A 302 4.91 15.64 -13.40
C SER A 302 3.56 15.07 -13.86
N ALA A 303 2.52 15.87 -13.95
CA ALA A 303 1.17 15.46 -14.39
C ALA A 303 1.10 15.02 -15.88
N GLY A 304 2.12 15.25 -16.68
CA GLY A 304 2.19 14.86 -18.10
C GLY A 304 3.31 13.88 -18.45
N ARG A 305 4.15 13.47 -17.48
CA ARG A 305 5.19 12.46 -17.76
C ARG A 305 4.57 11.07 -17.80
N ALA A 306 4.95 10.31 -18.85
CA ALA A 306 4.57 8.90 -18.96
C ALA A 306 4.84 8.19 -17.63
N ALA A 307 3.84 7.43 -17.16
CA ALA A 307 3.93 6.71 -15.89
C ALA A 307 5.12 5.75 -15.95
N GLY A 308 6.14 5.99 -15.13
CA GLY A 308 7.32 5.15 -15.04
C GLY A 308 7.08 3.87 -14.25
N THR A 309 8.11 3.07 -14.15
CA THR A 309 8.11 1.86 -13.32
C THR A 309 8.40 2.21 -11.86
N VAL A 310 7.58 1.68 -10.96
CA VAL A 310 7.75 1.82 -9.49
C VAL A 310 7.91 0.43 -8.89
N ILE A 311 9.00 0.23 -8.20
CA ILE A 311 9.37 -1.03 -7.54
C ILE A 311 9.35 -0.79 -6.03
N GLN A 312 8.57 -1.57 -5.30
CA GLN A 312 8.59 -1.59 -3.84
C GLN A 312 9.66 -2.57 -3.37
N ILE A 313 10.53 -2.11 -2.49
CA ILE A 313 11.59 -2.90 -1.87
C ILE A 313 11.24 -3.06 -0.39
N GLY A 314 11.00 -4.31 0.03
CA GLY A 314 10.80 -4.67 1.43
C GLY A 314 12.09 -5.27 1.99
N PHE A 315 12.52 -4.85 3.20
CA PHE A 315 13.78 -5.29 3.78
C PHE A 315 13.79 -5.12 5.31
N TRP A 316 14.74 -5.74 5.99
CA TRP A 316 14.98 -5.47 7.40
C TRP A 316 15.63 -4.10 7.57
N ALA A 317 15.17 -3.28 8.50
CA ALA A 317 15.65 -1.90 8.66
C ALA A 317 17.20 -1.79 8.76
N ALA A 318 17.85 -2.77 9.40
CA ALA A 318 19.31 -2.83 9.50
C ALA A 318 20.02 -3.03 8.14
N ALA A 319 19.32 -3.54 7.13
CA ALA A 319 19.87 -3.78 5.79
C ALA A 319 19.81 -2.53 4.88
N LEU A 320 19.33 -1.39 5.38
CA LEU A 320 19.19 -0.16 4.58
C LEU A 320 20.46 0.22 3.80
N PRO A 321 21.69 0.19 4.36
CA PRO A 321 22.90 0.51 3.59
C PRO A 321 23.04 -0.39 2.35
N GLY A 322 22.97 -1.71 2.54
CA GLY A 322 23.09 -2.68 1.45
C GLY A 322 21.98 -2.56 0.40
N VAL A 323 20.76 -2.17 0.81
CA VAL A 323 19.65 -1.91 -0.14
C VAL A 323 19.97 -0.70 -1.02
N LEU A 324 20.47 0.38 -0.45
CA LEU A 324 20.86 1.59 -1.22
C LEU A 324 22.01 1.26 -2.18
N ASP A 325 23.02 0.53 -1.73
CA ASP A 325 24.14 0.07 -2.56
C ASP A 325 23.67 -0.86 -3.69
N ALA A 326 22.72 -1.79 -3.40
CA ALA A 326 22.16 -2.68 -4.42
C ALA A 326 21.38 -1.91 -5.51
N VAL A 327 20.58 -0.91 -5.11
CA VAL A 327 19.86 -0.05 -6.07
C VAL A 327 20.84 0.72 -6.94
N ASP A 328 21.90 1.30 -6.35
CA ASP A 328 22.90 2.07 -7.08
C ASP A 328 23.73 1.20 -8.05
N ALA A 329 24.14 0.02 -7.59
CA ALA A 329 24.91 -0.89 -8.41
C ALA A 329 24.08 -1.48 -9.58
N ALA A 330 22.80 -1.84 -9.32
CA ALA A 330 21.90 -2.30 -10.37
C ALA A 330 21.57 -1.17 -11.36
N GLY A 331 21.35 0.04 -10.85
CA GLY A 331 21.13 1.23 -11.67
C GLY A 331 22.30 1.52 -12.62
N ARG A 332 23.52 1.55 -12.09
CA ARG A 332 24.73 1.74 -12.91
C ARG A 332 24.88 0.67 -13.97
N ALA A 333 24.63 -0.60 -13.63
CA ALA A 333 24.75 -1.72 -14.59
C ALA A 333 23.74 -1.61 -15.74
N ALA A 334 22.55 -1.05 -15.49
CA ALA A 334 21.50 -0.85 -16.47
C ALA A 334 21.52 0.56 -17.12
N GLY A 335 22.50 1.41 -16.82
CA GLY A 335 22.52 2.80 -17.30
C GLY A 335 21.39 3.68 -16.78
N LEU A 336 20.80 3.32 -15.63
CA LEU A 336 19.66 4.00 -15.02
C LEU A 336 20.04 4.67 -13.69
N ASP A 337 19.34 5.74 -13.36
CA ASP A 337 19.45 6.45 -12.08
C ASP A 337 18.07 6.54 -11.41
N PRO A 338 17.66 5.50 -10.66
CA PRO A 338 16.35 5.46 -10.04
C PRO A 338 16.25 6.42 -8.86
N ALA A 339 15.15 7.17 -8.79
CA ALA A 339 14.81 7.90 -7.57
C ALA A 339 14.32 6.92 -6.49
N VAL A 340 14.70 7.15 -5.23
CA VAL A 340 14.34 6.28 -4.11
C VAL A 340 13.66 7.08 -3.02
N ALA A 341 12.55 6.58 -2.48
CA ALA A 341 11.91 7.18 -1.31
C ALA A 341 11.10 6.17 -0.51
N GLY A 342 10.87 6.44 0.78
CA GLY A 342 9.95 5.68 1.61
C GLY A 342 10.34 5.62 3.08
N SER A 343 9.64 4.74 3.79
CA SER A 343 9.74 4.55 5.24
C SER A 343 10.96 3.70 5.59
N ALA A 344 12.14 4.31 5.56
CA ALA A 344 13.42 3.62 5.66
C ALA A 344 13.59 2.82 6.96
N ALA A 345 13.16 3.38 8.10
CA ALA A 345 13.23 2.70 9.40
C ALA A 345 12.20 1.57 9.54
N ALA A 346 11.12 1.60 8.73
CA ALA A 346 10.14 0.52 8.68
C ALA A 346 10.47 -0.54 7.61
N GLY A 347 11.63 -0.44 6.95
CA GLY A 347 12.09 -1.41 5.97
C GLY A 347 11.30 -1.42 4.66
N VAL A 348 10.77 -0.28 4.22
CA VAL A 348 10.05 -0.15 2.94
C VAL A 348 10.53 1.07 2.18
N LEU A 349 11.12 0.82 1.02
CA LEU A 349 11.47 1.86 0.05
C LEU A 349 10.77 1.59 -1.29
N HIS A 350 10.66 2.64 -2.09
CA HIS A 350 10.24 2.56 -3.49
C HIS A 350 11.36 3.10 -4.36
N ALA A 351 11.72 2.36 -5.40
CA ALA A 351 12.59 2.84 -6.48
C ALA A 351 11.71 3.17 -7.69
N ALA A 352 11.93 4.34 -8.29
CA ALA A 352 11.20 4.77 -9.48
C ALA A 352 12.15 5.01 -10.65
N VAL A 353 11.83 4.39 -11.76
CA VAL A 353 12.51 4.55 -13.07
C VAL A 353 11.58 5.36 -13.97
N PRO A 354 12.10 6.38 -14.70
CA PRO A 354 11.30 7.19 -15.62
C PRO A 354 10.64 6.34 -16.72
N GLY A 355 9.43 6.74 -17.15
CA GLY A 355 8.72 6.06 -18.24
C GLY A 355 9.38 6.21 -19.64
N SER A 356 10.43 7.03 -19.74
CA SER A 356 11.26 7.17 -20.95
C SER A 356 12.41 6.16 -21.01
N ALA A 357 12.65 5.36 -19.97
CA ALA A 357 13.65 4.31 -19.98
C ALA A 357 13.22 3.16 -20.92
N ALA A 358 14.18 2.55 -21.60
CA ALA A 358 13.88 1.39 -22.44
C ALA A 358 13.40 0.21 -21.58
N PRO A 359 12.39 -0.54 -22.02
CA PRO A 359 11.84 -1.66 -21.25
C PRO A 359 12.89 -2.71 -20.86
N GLU A 360 13.86 -2.97 -21.74
CA GLU A 360 14.96 -3.91 -21.53
C GLU A 360 15.90 -3.44 -20.43
N ASP A 361 16.21 -2.14 -20.35
CA ASP A 361 17.04 -1.55 -19.30
C ASP A 361 16.35 -1.66 -17.94
N VAL A 362 15.02 -1.44 -17.91
CA VAL A 362 14.21 -1.60 -16.70
C VAL A 362 14.20 -3.07 -16.26
N ALA A 363 14.07 -4.02 -17.20
CA ALA A 363 14.13 -5.44 -16.92
C ALA A 363 15.50 -5.85 -16.37
N GLY A 364 16.57 -5.37 -16.97
CA GLY A 364 17.95 -5.58 -16.51
C GLY A 364 18.19 -5.00 -15.13
N PHE A 365 17.70 -3.79 -14.86
CA PHE A 365 17.76 -3.17 -13.53
C PHE A 365 17.05 -4.03 -12.47
N LEU A 366 15.81 -4.46 -12.75
CA LEU A 366 15.03 -5.28 -11.81
C LEU A 366 15.69 -6.62 -11.54
N ALA A 367 16.21 -7.30 -12.56
CA ALA A 367 16.91 -8.57 -12.43
C ALA A 367 18.17 -8.41 -11.58
N GLY A 368 19.02 -7.43 -11.88
CA GLY A 368 20.24 -7.14 -11.15
C GLY A 368 19.97 -6.67 -9.72
N LEU A 369 18.88 -5.93 -9.47
CA LEU A 369 18.46 -5.55 -8.13
C LEU A 369 18.07 -6.80 -7.31
N ARG A 370 17.19 -7.65 -7.85
CA ARG A 370 16.76 -8.89 -7.16
C ARG A 370 17.91 -9.84 -6.86
N GLU A 371 18.83 -10.00 -7.79
CA GLU A 371 20.03 -10.83 -7.58
C GLU A 371 20.88 -10.32 -6.43
N ARG A 372 21.13 -9.01 -6.37
CA ARG A 372 21.94 -8.38 -5.30
C ARG A 372 21.23 -8.46 -3.95
N LEU A 373 19.92 -8.18 -3.90
CA LEU A 373 19.13 -8.31 -2.69
C LEU A 373 19.11 -9.75 -2.14
N ALA A 374 19.12 -10.75 -3.02
CA ALA A 374 19.19 -12.17 -2.61
C ALA A 374 20.57 -12.58 -2.11
N ARG A 375 21.66 -12.07 -2.72
CA ARG A 375 23.04 -12.46 -2.39
C ARG A 375 23.63 -11.65 -1.22
N ASP A 376 23.48 -10.32 -1.26
CA ASP A 376 24.26 -9.41 -0.42
C ASP A 376 23.57 -9.12 0.92
N LEU A 377 22.29 -9.51 1.08
CA LEU A 377 21.51 -9.34 2.30
C LEU A 377 21.21 -10.66 3.02
N GLU A 378 21.92 -11.74 2.66
CA GLU A 378 21.91 -12.94 3.49
C GLU A 378 22.54 -12.63 4.86
N PRO A 379 21.91 -13.04 5.98
CA PRO A 379 22.50 -12.82 7.28
C PRO A 379 23.82 -13.57 7.39
N GLY A 380 24.90 -12.87 7.43
CA GLY A 380 26.21 -13.38 7.87
C GLY A 380 26.26 -13.65 9.37
N LEU A 381 25.23 -14.29 9.92
CA LEU A 381 25.25 -14.83 11.28
C LEU A 381 25.81 -16.25 11.20
N ALA A 382 27.11 -16.35 11.41
CA ALA A 382 27.75 -17.61 11.67
C ALA A 382 26.97 -18.37 12.76
N GLY A 383 26.27 -19.43 12.38
CA GLY A 383 25.73 -20.45 13.29
C GLY A 383 24.25 -20.38 13.66
N GLY A 384 23.39 -19.57 13.03
CA GLY A 384 21.96 -19.53 13.34
C GLY A 384 21.10 -20.24 12.28
N GLU A 385 20.37 -21.29 12.67
CA GLU A 385 19.34 -21.97 11.88
C GLU A 385 18.05 -21.13 11.72
N GLY A 386 18.14 -19.88 11.27
CA GLY A 386 16.98 -19.05 10.97
C GLY A 386 16.77 -18.89 9.46
N PRO A 387 15.53 -18.72 8.96
CA PRO A 387 15.32 -18.44 7.56
C PRO A 387 16.06 -17.13 7.18
N PRO A 388 16.72 -17.08 6.02
CA PRO A 388 17.48 -15.91 5.60
C PRO A 388 16.57 -14.68 5.58
N ALA A 389 17.05 -13.58 6.12
CA ALA A 389 16.38 -12.28 6.04
C ALA A 389 16.36 -11.84 4.58
N ARG A 390 15.25 -12.11 3.87
CA ARG A 390 15.13 -11.85 2.44
C ARG A 390 14.56 -10.46 2.23
N ALA A 391 15.30 -9.61 1.55
CA ALA A 391 14.72 -8.44 0.93
C ALA A 391 13.92 -8.88 -0.32
N SER A 392 12.87 -8.13 -0.64
CA SER A 392 12.02 -8.39 -1.80
C SER A 392 11.93 -7.14 -2.67
N ALA A 393 11.81 -7.34 -3.99
CA ALA A 393 11.55 -6.26 -4.94
C ALA A 393 10.36 -6.63 -5.82
N VAL A 394 9.23 -5.94 -5.58
CA VAL A 394 7.94 -6.16 -6.26
C VAL A 394 7.63 -4.95 -7.12
N VAL A 395 7.31 -5.17 -8.38
CA VAL A 395 6.88 -4.08 -9.27
C VAL A 395 5.43 -3.73 -8.95
N VAL A 396 5.22 -2.53 -8.42
CA VAL A 396 3.88 -2.03 -8.06
C VAL A 396 3.16 -1.52 -9.30
N ARG A 397 3.88 -0.81 -10.16
CA ARG A 397 3.38 -0.24 -11.41
C ARG A 397 4.46 -0.24 -12.47
N ALA A 398 4.09 -0.57 -13.72
CA ALA A 398 4.96 -0.45 -14.88
C ALA A 398 4.14 -0.18 -16.14
N PRO A 399 4.74 0.40 -17.21
CA PRO A 399 4.19 0.38 -18.55
C PRO A 399 3.99 -1.05 -19.06
N ALA A 400 3.03 -1.27 -19.97
CA ALA A 400 2.73 -2.60 -20.52
C ALA A 400 3.98 -3.29 -21.11
N ALA A 401 4.78 -2.57 -21.89
CA ALA A 401 6.00 -3.10 -22.48
C ALA A 401 7.02 -3.61 -21.43
N VAL A 402 7.05 -3.06 -20.24
CA VAL A 402 7.89 -3.57 -19.13
C VAL A 402 7.22 -4.79 -18.49
N GLN A 403 5.88 -4.77 -18.33
CA GLN A 403 5.15 -5.90 -17.75
C GLN A 403 5.29 -7.18 -18.57
N ASP A 404 5.42 -7.06 -19.89
CA ASP A 404 5.62 -8.18 -20.80
C ASP A 404 7.01 -8.85 -20.67
N LEU A 405 7.99 -8.10 -20.12
CA LEU A 405 9.38 -8.56 -19.99
C LEU A 405 9.75 -9.06 -18.60
N VAL A 406 8.95 -8.73 -17.56
CA VAL A 406 9.34 -8.99 -16.18
C VAL A 406 8.27 -9.72 -15.38
N ASP A 407 8.69 -10.59 -14.46
CA ASP A 407 7.82 -11.03 -13.39
C ASP A 407 7.63 -9.89 -12.37
N MET A 408 6.40 -9.37 -12.31
CA MET A 408 6.06 -8.24 -11.44
C MET A 408 6.25 -8.55 -9.96
N TRP A 409 6.08 -9.80 -9.55
CA TRP A 409 6.11 -10.21 -8.14
C TRP A 409 7.47 -10.68 -7.65
N GLY A 410 8.23 -11.35 -8.51
CA GLY A 410 9.46 -12.04 -8.14
C GLY A 410 9.22 -13.31 -7.31
N PRO A 411 10.25 -13.84 -6.66
CA PRO A 411 10.14 -15.05 -5.87
C PRO A 411 9.20 -14.88 -4.68
N VAL A 412 8.22 -15.79 -4.54
CA VAL A 412 7.26 -15.82 -3.43
C VAL A 412 7.37 -17.16 -2.70
N PRO A 413 8.04 -17.21 -1.52
CA PRO A 413 8.31 -18.46 -0.82
C PRO A 413 7.06 -19.26 -0.45
N ALA A 414 5.97 -18.56 -0.07
CA ALA A 414 4.71 -19.18 0.37
C ALA A 414 3.69 -19.40 -0.75
N LEU A 415 4.09 -19.38 -2.02
CA LEU A 415 3.18 -19.42 -3.16
C LEU A 415 2.26 -20.66 -3.16
N GLY A 416 2.78 -21.84 -2.77
CA GLY A 416 1.97 -23.06 -2.65
C GLY A 416 0.82 -22.92 -1.65
N LEU A 417 1.09 -22.34 -0.47
CA LEU A 417 0.06 -22.06 0.53
C LEU A 417 -0.94 -21.01 0.02
N MET A 418 -0.47 -19.96 -0.67
CA MET A 418 -1.34 -18.93 -1.24
C MET A 418 -2.31 -19.49 -2.28
N ARG A 419 -1.84 -20.43 -3.12
CA ARG A 419 -2.70 -21.14 -4.10
C ARG A 419 -3.74 -21.99 -3.39
N ALA A 420 -3.35 -22.78 -2.39
CA ALA A 420 -4.30 -23.58 -1.61
C ALA A 420 -5.36 -22.71 -0.91
N LEU A 421 -4.99 -21.55 -0.38
CA LEU A 421 -5.96 -20.59 0.15
C LEU A 421 -6.88 -20.03 -0.93
N LYS A 422 -6.36 -19.70 -2.11
CA LYS A 422 -7.18 -19.25 -3.24
C LYS A 422 -8.20 -20.31 -3.64
N ASP A 423 -7.77 -21.55 -3.79
CA ASP A 423 -8.65 -22.68 -4.15
C ASP A 423 -9.75 -22.89 -3.11
N GLN A 424 -9.44 -22.68 -1.82
CA GLN A 424 -10.42 -22.80 -0.73
C GLN A 424 -11.41 -21.63 -0.67
N PHE A 425 -10.95 -20.39 -0.91
CA PHE A 425 -11.77 -19.18 -0.76
C PHE A 425 -12.52 -18.80 -2.04
N ASP A 426 -11.96 -19.12 -3.20
CA ASP A 426 -12.49 -18.81 -4.52
C ASP A 426 -12.23 -19.99 -5.49
N PRO A 427 -12.91 -21.13 -5.28
CA PRO A 427 -12.66 -22.34 -6.07
C PRO A 427 -12.95 -22.17 -7.57
N GLY A 428 -13.79 -21.22 -7.94
CA GLY A 428 -14.04 -20.84 -9.34
C GLY A 428 -12.98 -19.91 -9.96
N HIS A 429 -12.02 -19.42 -9.16
CA HIS A 429 -11.02 -18.44 -9.59
C HIS A 429 -11.62 -17.20 -10.29
N LEU A 430 -12.78 -16.74 -9.80
CA LEU A 430 -13.53 -15.64 -10.39
C LEU A 430 -13.13 -14.27 -9.85
N MET A 431 -12.56 -14.21 -8.63
CA MET A 431 -12.17 -12.95 -7.99
C MET A 431 -10.81 -12.48 -8.46
N ALA A 432 -10.79 -11.37 -9.20
CA ALA A 432 -9.59 -10.70 -9.71
C ALA A 432 -8.54 -11.65 -10.32
N PRO A 433 -8.92 -12.55 -11.25
CA PRO A 433 -8.08 -13.68 -11.68
C PRO A 433 -6.78 -13.22 -12.31
N GLY A 434 -5.67 -13.75 -11.81
CA GLY A 434 -4.33 -13.45 -12.34
C GLY A 434 -3.69 -12.18 -11.78
N ARG A 435 -4.36 -11.40 -10.95
CA ARG A 435 -3.85 -10.12 -10.47
C ARG A 435 -2.83 -10.20 -9.33
N PHE A 436 -2.67 -11.37 -8.74
CA PHE A 436 -1.79 -11.56 -7.60
C PHE A 436 -0.61 -12.48 -7.92
N ALA A 437 0.29 -12.66 -6.94
CA ALA A 437 1.51 -13.45 -7.08
C ALA A 437 1.23 -14.85 -7.65
N GLY A 438 2.06 -15.31 -8.56
CA GLY A 438 1.93 -16.62 -9.18
C GLY A 438 0.68 -16.81 -10.02
N GLY A 439 0.00 -15.72 -10.41
CA GLY A 439 -1.20 -15.75 -11.23
C GLY A 439 -2.48 -16.10 -10.46
N ILE A 440 -2.50 -15.89 -9.16
CA ILE A 440 -3.69 -15.98 -8.31
C ILE A 440 -4.68 -14.88 -8.66
#